data_b9c632783f157e41617a67b69cab1ec4
#
_entry.id   b9c632783f157e41617a67b69cab1ec4
#
_cell.length_a   1.000
_cell.length_b   1.000
_cell.length_c   1.000
_cell.angle_alpha   90.00
_cell.angle_beta   90.00
_cell.angle_gamma   90.00
#
_symmetry.space_group_name_H-M   'P 1'
#
loop_
_entity.id
_entity.type
_entity.pdbx_description
1 polymer ?
#
loop_
_entity_poly.entity_id
_entity_poly.type
_entity_poly.pdbx_seq_one_letter_code
_entity_poly.pdbx_strand_id
1 'polypeptide(L)'
;MVKVSNLGYPRLGENREWKKLIESYWAGNISQDELQAEAKALRLSFLKKQADAGLDFIPVGDFSLYDHILDLSVQFGVIPNRFAKEEINLDLFFAIARGNKENVASSMKKWFNTNYHYIVPEWSKVKPHLTNTRLLDLYLEAKEVVGDKAKPVITGPITYVAL
;
A
#
# COMPACT_ATOMS: atom_id res chain seq x y z
N MET A 1 9.85 31.05 6.54
CA MET A 1 9.39 30.17 7.65
C MET A 1 9.80 28.74 7.30
N VAL A 2 10.37 27.98 8.23
CA VAL A 2 10.74 26.58 8.01
C VAL A 2 9.47 25.74 8.02
N LYS A 3 9.34 24.80 7.07
CA LYS A 3 8.21 23.86 6.98
C LYS A 3 8.62 22.49 7.52
N VAL A 4 7.72 21.83 8.25
CA VAL A 4 7.96 20.54 8.90
C VAL A 4 7.22 19.43 8.16
N SER A 5 7.92 18.34 7.89
CA SER A 5 7.37 17.13 7.28
C SER A 5 8.06 15.89 7.85
N ASN A 6 7.48 14.72 7.65
CA ASN A 6 8.09 13.43 7.94
C ASN A 6 8.06 12.51 6.70
N LEU A 7 8.52 11.27 6.84
CA LEU A 7 8.52 10.28 5.75
C LEU A 7 7.27 9.40 5.71
N GLY A 8 6.37 9.53 6.69
CA GLY A 8 5.17 8.73 6.85
C GLY A 8 4.93 8.34 8.31
N TYR A 9 3.82 7.64 8.55
CA TYR A 9 3.43 7.15 9.87
C TYR A 9 3.49 5.62 9.92
N PRO A 10 4.00 5.01 11.02
CA PRO A 10 4.05 3.55 11.15
C PRO A 10 2.64 2.92 11.08
N ARG A 11 2.36 2.23 9.97
CA ARG A 11 1.04 1.66 9.70
C ARG A 11 0.61 0.56 10.68
N LEU A 12 1.54 0.00 11.43
CA LEU A 12 1.27 -1.09 12.36
C LEU A 12 0.25 -0.70 13.45
N GLY A 13 0.23 0.58 13.82
CA GLY A 13 -0.57 1.10 14.93
C GLY A 13 0.09 0.84 16.29
N GLU A 14 -0.37 1.55 17.33
CA GLU A 14 0.22 1.49 18.68
C GLU A 14 0.03 0.13 19.34
N ASN A 15 -1.12 -0.51 19.09
CA ASN A 15 -1.49 -1.83 19.63
C ASN A 15 -1.46 -2.94 18.58
N ARG A 16 -0.72 -2.72 17.47
CA ARG A 16 -0.62 -3.63 16.34
C ARG A 16 -1.97 -3.87 15.64
N GLU A 17 -2.81 -2.84 15.57
CA GLU A 17 -4.16 -2.88 15.00
C GLU A 17 -4.14 -3.41 13.57
N TRP A 18 -3.25 -2.85 12.74
CA TRP A 18 -3.12 -3.29 11.35
C TRP A 18 -2.76 -4.76 11.22
N LYS A 19 -1.83 -5.25 12.06
CA LYS A 19 -1.44 -6.65 12.03
C LYS A 19 -2.62 -7.57 12.36
N LYS A 20 -3.35 -7.27 13.43
CA LYS A 20 -4.52 -8.06 13.86
C LYS A 20 -5.60 -8.08 12.79
N LEU A 21 -5.83 -6.95 12.16
CA LEU A 21 -6.85 -6.76 11.13
C LEU A 21 -6.55 -7.61 9.88
N ILE A 22 -5.31 -7.52 9.36
CA ILE A 22 -4.91 -8.27 8.17
C ILE A 22 -4.86 -9.78 8.43
N GLU A 23 -4.42 -10.22 9.61
CA GLU A 23 -4.44 -11.62 10.02
C GLU A 23 -5.87 -12.15 10.15
N SER A 24 -6.81 -11.34 10.65
CA SER A 24 -8.24 -11.68 10.73
C SER A 24 -8.85 -11.87 9.34
N TYR A 25 -8.50 -11.01 8.39
CA TYR A 25 -8.93 -11.15 6.99
C TYR A 25 -8.38 -12.44 6.37
N TRP A 26 -7.10 -12.73 6.53
CA TRP A 26 -6.49 -13.96 6.00
C TRP A 26 -7.04 -15.24 6.63
N ALA A 27 -7.53 -15.16 7.86
CA ALA A 27 -8.22 -16.26 8.52
C ALA A 27 -9.69 -16.41 8.09
N GLY A 28 -10.23 -15.49 7.28
CA GLY A 28 -11.62 -15.48 6.85
C GLY A 28 -12.61 -15.00 7.93
N ASN A 29 -12.13 -14.33 8.98
CA ASN A 29 -12.97 -13.85 10.08
C ASN A 29 -13.66 -12.53 9.79
N ILE A 30 -13.13 -11.75 8.84
CA ILE A 30 -13.73 -10.49 8.37
C ILE A 30 -13.76 -10.47 6.84
N SER A 31 -14.73 -9.73 6.29
CA SER A 31 -14.89 -9.51 4.86
C SER A 31 -13.89 -8.50 4.31
N GLN A 32 -13.78 -8.41 2.98
CA GLN A 32 -12.99 -7.40 2.30
C GLN A 32 -13.45 -5.98 2.65
N ASP A 33 -14.76 -5.77 2.70
CA ASP A 33 -15.34 -4.44 2.99
C ASP A 33 -15.03 -4.00 4.42
N GLU A 34 -15.12 -4.93 5.39
CA GLU A 34 -14.72 -4.68 6.78
C GLU A 34 -13.23 -4.35 6.87
N LEU A 35 -12.36 -5.12 6.21
CA LEU A 35 -10.92 -4.82 6.16
C LEU A 35 -10.67 -3.41 5.60
N GLN A 36 -11.32 -3.04 4.51
CA GLN A 36 -11.14 -1.74 3.89
C GLN A 36 -11.65 -0.59 4.76
N ALA A 37 -12.80 -0.76 5.41
CA ALA A 37 -13.38 0.22 6.33
C ALA A 37 -12.46 0.48 7.54
N GLU A 38 -11.99 -0.58 8.17
CA GLU A 38 -11.08 -0.48 9.31
C GLU A 38 -9.70 0.09 8.92
N ALA A 39 -9.17 -0.33 7.76
CA ALA A 39 -7.93 0.25 7.22
C ALA A 39 -8.08 1.76 6.94
N LYS A 40 -9.24 2.20 6.45
CA LYS A 40 -9.57 3.61 6.28
C LYS A 40 -9.59 4.33 7.62
N ALA A 41 -10.28 3.80 8.61
CA ALA A 41 -10.35 4.39 9.95
C ALA A 41 -8.95 4.57 10.57
N LEU A 42 -8.08 3.57 10.44
CA LEU A 42 -6.68 3.66 10.89
C LEU A 42 -5.92 4.77 10.14
N ARG A 43 -5.99 4.83 8.81
CA ARG A 43 -5.32 5.87 8.01
C ARG A 43 -5.76 7.26 8.43
N LEU A 44 -7.07 7.49 8.57
CA LEU A 44 -7.61 8.78 8.97
C LEU A 44 -7.13 9.19 10.37
N SER A 45 -7.05 8.24 11.30
CA SER A 45 -6.51 8.50 12.65
C SER A 45 -5.04 8.91 12.60
N PHE A 46 -4.23 8.28 11.72
CA PHE A 46 -2.80 8.60 11.57
C PHE A 46 -2.59 9.96 10.89
N LEU A 47 -3.41 10.32 9.91
CA LEU A 47 -3.39 11.65 9.29
C LEU A 47 -3.70 12.73 10.33
N LYS A 48 -4.73 12.51 11.15
CA LYS A 48 -5.11 13.45 12.22
C LYS A 48 -4.00 13.60 13.25
N LYS A 49 -3.40 12.51 13.73
CA LYS A 49 -2.27 12.58 14.69
C LYS A 49 -1.10 13.40 14.15
N GLN A 50 -0.78 13.26 12.88
CA GLN A 50 0.29 14.02 12.22
C GLN A 50 -0.08 15.52 12.10
N ALA A 51 -1.34 15.82 11.78
CA ALA A 51 -1.84 17.19 11.72
C ALA A 51 -1.84 17.87 13.10
N ASP A 52 -2.27 17.15 14.13
CA ASP A 52 -2.31 17.62 15.53
C ASP A 52 -0.87 17.82 16.08
N ALA A 53 0.11 17.05 15.60
CA ALA A 53 1.53 17.23 15.91
C ALA A 53 2.17 18.45 15.20
N GLY A 54 1.42 19.18 14.38
CA GLY A 54 1.86 20.42 13.75
C GLY A 54 2.65 20.27 12.45
N LEU A 55 2.58 19.12 11.77
CA LEU A 55 3.22 18.96 10.46
C LEU A 55 2.57 19.89 9.43
N ASP A 56 3.41 20.53 8.60
CA ASP A 56 2.99 21.37 7.47
C ASP A 56 2.68 20.52 6.22
N PHE A 57 3.43 19.43 6.03
CA PHE A 57 3.19 18.46 4.96
C PHE A 57 3.08 17.05 5.55
N ILE A 58 1.98 16.37 5.22
CA ILE A 58 1.65 15.05 5.72
C ILE A 58 1.70 14.06 4.55
N PRO A 59 2.59 13.06 4.57
CA PRO A 59 2.70 12.08 3.52
C PRO A 59 1.40 11.29 3.33
N VAL A 60 1.06 11.02 2.07
CA VAL A 60 -0.06 10.19 1.65
C VAL A 60 0.45 9.14 0.66
N GLY A 61 -0.05 7.90 0.78
CA GLY A 61 0.42 6.75 0.01
C GLY A 61 1.45 5.90 0.74
N ASP A 62 1.84 6.30 1.95
CA ASP A 62 2.72 5.53 2.85
C ASP A 62 2.03 4.33 3.50
N PHE A 63 0.68 4.33 3.61
CA PHE A 63 -0.11 3.23 4.13
C PHE A 63 -0.41 2.21 3.04
N SER A 64 0.48 1.23 2.86
CA SER A 64 0.24 0.06 2.01
C SER A 64 -0.51 -1.04 2.78
N LEU A 65 -1.30 -1.84 2.08
CA LEU A 65 -1.93 -3.03 2.68
C LEU A 65 -0.90 -4.13 2.97
N TYR A 66 0.15 -4.24 2.17
CA TYR A 66 1.24 -5.19 2.36
C TYR A 66 2.60 -4.52 2.09
N ASP A 67 2.82 -4.04 0.88
CA ASP A 67 4.05 -3.44 0.39
C ASP A 67 3.76 -2.37 -0.68
N HIS A 68 4.44 -1.23 -0.62
CA HIS A 68 4.17 -0.10 -1.52
C HIS A 68 4.58 -0.37 -2.98
N ILE A 69 5.54 -1.27 -3.23
CA ILE A 69 5.91 -1.68 -4.59
C ILE A 69 4.85 -2.61 -5.18
N LEU A 70 4.30 -3.51 -4.36
CA LEU A 70 3.16 -4.33 -4.76
C LEU A 70 1.92 -3.49 -5.05
N ASP A 71 1.64 -2.44 -4.24
CA ASP A 71 0.56 -1.49 -4.53
C ASP A 71 0.69 -0.91 -5.94
N LEU A 72 1.90 -0.45 -6.32
CA LEU A 72 2.18 0.08 -7.66
C LEU A 72 2.07 -1.01 -8.74
N SER A 73 2.60 -2.20 -8.48
CA SER A 73 2.54 -3.32 -9.42
C SER A 73 1.10 -3.65 -9.79
N VAL A 74 0.23 -3.80 -8.80
CA VAL A 74 -1.19 -4.06 -9.06
C VAL A 74 -1.84 -2.86 -9.75
N GLN A 75 -1.57 -1.63 -9.29
CA GLN A 75 -2.17 -0.42 -9.88
C GLN A 75 -1.80 -0.24 -11.36
N PHE A 76 -0.59 -0.61 -11.76
CA PHE A 76 -0.14 -0.51 -13.16
C PHE A 76 -0.24 -1.83 -13.93
N GLY A 77 -0.98 -2.81 -13.42
CA GLY A 77 -1.22 -4.08 -14.10
C GLY A 77 0.05 -4.91 -14.31
N VAL A 78 1.11 -4.68 -13.52
CA VAL A 78 2.32 -5.49 -13.52
C VAL A 78 2.05 -6.74 -12.68
N ILE A 79 1.25 -7.64 -13.25
CA ILE A 79 0.79 -8.87 -12.61
C ILE A 79 1.62 -10.04 -13.15
N PRO A 80 2.20 -10.90 -12.29
CA PRO A 80 2.94 -12.07 -12.73
C PRO A 80 2.08 -13.00 -13.58
N ASN A 81 2.65 -13.57 -14.65
CA ASN A 81 1.91 -14.39 -15.64
C ASN A 81 1.09 -15.53 -15.02
N ARG A 82 1.56 -16.11 -13.90
CA ARG A 82 0.84 -17.20 -13.22
C ARG A 82 -0.48 -16.74 -12.59
N PHE A 83 -0.65 -15.44 -12.36
CA PHE A 83 -1.87 -14.83 -11.83
C PHE A 83 -2.67 -14.08 -12.90
N ALA A 84 -2.26 -14.08 -14.17
CA ALA A 84 -2.84 -13.25 -15.24
C ALA A 84 -4.31 -13.54 -15.56
N LYS A 85 -4.85 -14.68 -15.12
CA LYS A 85 -6.26 -15.07 -15.32
C LYS A 85 -7.15 -14.73 -14.12
N GLU A 86 -6.56 -14.29 -13.02
CA GLU A 86 -7.30 -13.96 -11.80
C GLU A 86 -7.89 -12.54 -11.90
N GLU A 87 -9.01 -12.32 -11.25
CA GLU A 87 -9.60 -10.99 -11.13
C GLU A 87 -8.74 -10.09 -10.25
N ILE A 88 -8.56 -8.83 -10.66
CA ILE A 88 -7.78 -7.84 -9.90
C ILE A 88 -8.59 -7.37 -8.68
N ASN A 89 -8.36 -8.01 -7.55
CA ASN A 89 -9.01 -7.75 -6.27
C ASN A 89 -8.00 -7.92 -5.11
N LEU A 90 -8.47 -7.86 -3.86
CA LEU A 90 -7.61 -8.03 -2.68
C LEU A 90 -7.05 -9.44 -2.55
N ASP A 91 -7.78 -10.46 -2.98
CA ASP A 91 -7.31 -11.84 -2.90
C ASP A 91 -6.12 -12.04 -3.83
N LEU A 92 -6.19 -11.52 -5.07
CA LEU A 92 -5.06 -11.48 -6.00
C LEU A 92 -3.88 -10.70 -5.41
N PHE A 93 -4.13 -9.52 -4.84
CA PHE A 93 -3.09 -8.70 -4.22
C PHE A 93 -2.31 -9.48 -3.16
N PHE A 94 -3.02 -10.16 -2.26
CA PHE A 94 -2.38 -10.99 -1.24
C PHE A 94 -1.80 -12.30 -1.79
N ALA A 95 -2.39 -12.88 -2.83
CA ALA A 95 -1.85 -14.07 -3.48
C ALA A 95 -0.49 -13.80 -4.14
N ILE A 96 -0.29 -12.64 -4.76
CA ILE A 96 1.02 -12.24 -5.30
C ILE A 96 2.07 -12.20 -4.18
N ALA A 97 1.72 -11.67 -3.00
CA ALA A 97 2.64 -11.53 -1.87
C ALA A 97 2.91 -12.84 -1.11
N ARG A 98 1.93 -13.73 -1.01
CA ARG A 98 1.96 -14.88 -0.10
C ARG A 98 1.82 -16.24 -0.79
N GLY A 99 1.46 -16.23 -2.06
CA GLY A 99 1.02 -17.43 -2.78
C GLY A 99 -0.43 -17.81 -2.45
N ASN A 100 -0.96 -18.72 -3.22
CA ASN A 100 -2.22 -19.41 -2.99
C ASN A 100 -2.06 -20.91 -3.26
N LYS A 101 -3.16 -21.68 -3.31
CA LYS A 101 -3.10 -23.13 -3.52
C LYS A 101 -2.49 -23.53 -4.86
N GLU A 102 -2.62 -22.67 -5.87
CA GLU A 102 -2.24 -22.94 -7.26
C GLU A 102 -0.91 -22.29 -7.66
N ASN A 103 -0.61 -21.13 -7.08
CA ASN A 103 0.50 -20.28 -7.50
C ASN A 103 1.42 -19.92 -6.31
N VAL A 104 2.72 -19.99 -6.56
CA VAL A 104 3.74 -19.56 -5.60
C VAL A 104 3.80 -18.03 -5.52
N ALA A 105 4.16 -17.51 -4.33
CA ALA A 105 4.38 -16.10 -4.10
C ALA A 105 5.45 -15.51 -5.01
N SER A 106 5.40 -14.22 -5.24
CA SER A 106 6.49 -13.47 -5.84
C SER A 106 7.67 -13.35 -4.89
N SER A 107 8.87 -13.15 -5.43
CA SER A 107 10.09 -13.01 -4.63
C SER A 107 10.03 -11.76 -3.77
N MET A 108 10.66 -11.84 -2.59
CA MET A 108 10.78 -10.74 -1.66
C MET A 108 12.24 -10.34 -1.49
N LYS A 109 12.55 -9.05 -1.56
CA LYS A 109 13.90 -8.51 -1.36
C LYS A 109 13.89 -7.36 -0.35
N LYS A 110 15.05 -7.11 0.25
CA LYS A 110 15.22 -5.95 1.13
C LYS A 110 15.17 -4.66 0.34
N TRP A 111 14.49 -3.66 0.89
CA TRP A 111 14.54 -2.29 0.40
C TRP A 111 15.90 -1.69 0.80
N PHE A 112 16.81 -1.65 -0.15
CA PHE A 112 18.22 -1.29 0.07
C PHE A 112 18.84 -2.12 1.21
N ASN A 113 19.51 -1.49 2.15
CA ASN A 113 20.11 -2.14 3.33
C ASN A 113 19.23 -2.06 4.61
N THR A 114 17.93 -1.82 4.44
CA THR A 114 16.96 -1.74 5.55
C THR A 114 16.37 -3.10 5.90
N ASN A 115 15.61 -3.17 6.99
CA ASN A 115 14.80 -4.36 7.33
C ASN A 115 13.43 -4.38 6.64
N TYR A 116 13.08 -3.32 5.89
CA TYR A 116 11.88 -3.32 5.07
C TYR A 116 12.10 -4.19 3.82
N HIS A 117 11.11 -5.02 3.50
CA HIS A 117 11.13 -5.89 2.32
C HIS A 117 10.01 -5.48 1.37
N TYR A 118 10.26 -5.60 0.08
CA TYR A 118 9.27 -5.35 -0.97
C TYR A 118 9.08 -6.60 -1.84
N ILE A 119 7.93 -6.70 -2.46
CA ILE A 119 7.62 -7.74 -3.44
C ILE A 119 8.20 -7.33 -4.79
N VAL A 120 9.05 -8.17 -5.36
CA VAL A 120 9.76 -7.87 -6.61
C VAL A 120 8.77 -7.85 -7.79
N PRO A 121 8.70 -6.74 -8.56
CA PRO A 121 7.88 -6.69 -9.77
C PRO A 121 8.35 -7.71 -10.82
N GLU A 122 7.43 -8.40 -11.45
CA GLU A 122 7.76 -9.38 -12.52
C GLU A 122 7.32 -8.83 -13.87
N TRP A 123 8.30 -8.41 -14.68
CA TRP A 123 8.08 -7.68 -15.93
C TRP A 123 7.85 -8.55 -17.17
N SER A 124 7.69 -9.86 -17.04
CA SER A 124 7.60 -10.78 -18.18
C SER A 124 6.39 -10.47 -19.08
N LYS A 125 6.64 -9.88 -20.26
CA LYS A 125 5.65 -9.58 -21.31
C LYS A 125 4.46 -8.71 -20.87
N VAL A 126 4.62 -7.97 -19.79
CA VAL A 126 3.57 -7.09 -19.27
C VAL A 126 3.59 -5.76 -20.02
N LYS A 127 2.42 -5.30 -20.45
CA LYS A 127 2.19 -3.93 -20.92
C LYS A 127 1.54 -3.14 -19.78
N PRO A 128 2.26 -2.25 -19.10
CA PRO A 128 1.69 -1.47 -18.00
C PRO A 128 0.47 -0.68 -18.45
N HIS A 129 -0.57 -0.71 -17.63
CA HIS A 129 -1.79 0.07 -17.80
C HIS A 129 -2.43 0.32 -16.43
N LEU A 130 -3.17 1.41 -16.31
CA LEU A 130 -3.84 1.72 -15.05
C LEU A 130 -5.02 0.76 -14.81
N THR A 131 -5.00 0.04 -13.70
CA THR A 131 -6.06 -0.89 -13.29
C THR A 131 -7.01 -0.29 -12.25
N ASN A 132 -6.53 0.67 -11.47
CA ASN A 132 -7.31 1.33 -10.42
C ASN A 132 -6.71 2.71 -10.10
N THR A 133 -7.45 3.51 -9.34
CA THR A 133 -7.11 4.88 -8.93
C THR A 133 -6.69 5.00 -7.47
N ARG A 134 -6.32 3.90 -6.83
CA ARG A 134 -6.09 3.81 -5.38
C ARG A 134 -5.25 4.96 -4.82
N LEU A 135 -4.12 5.33 -5.45
CA LEU A 135 -3.28 6.43 -4.94
C LEU A 135 -3.98 7.79 -5.02
N LEU A 136 -4.78 8.03 -6.07
CA LEU A 136 -5.60 9.24 -6.18
C LEU A 136 -6.69 9.24 -5.11
N ASP A 137 -7.35 8.11 -4.89
CA ASP A 137 -8.42 7.98 -3.89
C ASP A 137 -7.89 8.23 -2.48
N LEU A 138 -6.71 7.68 -2.14
CA LEU A 138 -6.04 7.95 -0.87
C LEU A 138 -5.66 9.43 -0.69
N TYR A 139 -5.23 10.09 -1.77
CA TYR A 139 -4.94 11.53 -1.73
C TYR A 139 -6.21 12.35 -1.50
N LEU A 140 -7.30 12.05 -2.21
CA LEU A 140 -8.58 12.75 -2.05
C LEU A 140 -9.14 12.53 -0.63
N GLU A 141 -9.09 11.29 -0.13
CA GLU A 141 -9.47 10.95 1.25
C GLU A 141 -8.66 11.77 2.28
N ALA A 142 -7.33 11.84 2.10
CA ALA A 142 -6.48 12.62 2.99
C ALA A 142 -6.77 14.12 2.90
N LYS A 143 -7.04 14.65 1.71
CA LYS A 143 -7.37 16.05 1.51
C LYS A 143 -8.63 16.49 2.21
N GLU A 144 -9.62 15.61 2.36
CA GLU A 144 -10.82 15.88 3.16
C GLU A 144 -10.51 16.08 4.66
N VAL A 145 -9.46 15.43 5.17
CA VAL A 145 -9.09 15.45 6.60
C VAL A 145 -8.07 16.53 6.93
N VAL A 146 -7.02 16.66 6.10
CA VAL A 146 -5.87 17.53 6.39
C VAL A 146 -5.69 18.67 5.38
N GLY A 147 -6.60 18.81 4.41
CA GLY A 147 -6.59 19.89 3.43
C GLY A 147 -5.32 19.94 2.60
N ASP A 148 -4.79 21.14 2.40
CA ASP A 148 -3.59 21.38 1.58
C ASP A 148 -2.28 20.88 2.22
N LYS A 149 -2.33 20.31 3.42
CA LYS A 149 -1.20 19.62 4.05
C LYS A 149 -0.96 18.24 3.44
N ALA A 150 -1.94 17.64 2.75
CA ALA A 150 -1.81 16.33 2.11
C ALA A 150 -0.74 16.38 0.99
N LYS A 151 0.30 15.54 1.12
CA LYS A 151 1.43 15.44 0.19
C LYS A 151 1.54 14.01 -0.33
N PRO A 152 1.10 13.71 -1.57
CA PRO A 152 1.25 12.36 -2.11
C PRO A 152 2.74 12.02 -2.28
N VAL A 153 3.11 10.80 -1.90
CA VAL A 153 4.45 10.24 -2.05
C VAL A 153 4.35 8.92 -2.79
N ILE A 154 5.02 8.84 -3.92
CA ILE A 154 5.04 7.63 -4.77
C ILE A 154 6.48 7.29 -5.16
N THR A 155 6.74 6.01 -5.38
CA THR A 155 8.02 5.56 -5.93
C THR A 155 8.14 6.03 -7.38
N GLY A 156 9.24 6.69 -7.70
CA GLY A 156 9.50 7.18 -9.06
C GLY A 156 9.68 6.02 -10.06
N PRO A 157 9.37 6.24 -11.35
CA PRO A 157 9.38 5.18 -12.36
C PRO A 157 10.77 4.56 -12.57
N ILE A 158 11.84 5.33 -12.46
CA ILE A 158 13.21 4.82 -12.60
C ILE A 158 13.50 3.81 -11.47
N THR A 159 13.21 4.17 -10.23
CA THR A 159 13.39 3.26 -9.09
C THR A 159 12.54 2.00 -9.26
N TYR A 160 11.27 2.17 -9.61
CA TYR A 160 10.34 1.04 -9.76
C TYR A 160 10.79 0.05 -10.85
N VAL A 161 11.30 0.53 -11.97
CA VAL A 161 11.79 -0.35 -13.07
C VAL A 161 13.14 -1.01 -12.74
N ALA A 162 13.93 -0.40 -11.84
CA ALA A 162 15.23 -0.93 -11.43
C ALA A 162 15.15 -2.01 -10.34
N LEU A 163 13.97 -2.21 -9.72
CA LEU A 163 13.75 -3.22 -8.67
C LEU A 163 13.53 -4.61 -9.26
#